data_60298849e4642ddfe5a207ca3e380e73
#
_entry.id   60298849e4642ddfe5a207ca3e380e73
#
_cell.length_a   1.000
_cell.length_b   1.000
_cell.length_c   1.000
_cell.angle_alpha   90.00
_cell.angle_beta   90.00
_cell.angle_gamma   90.00
#
_symmetry.space_group_name_H-M   'P 1'
#
loop_
_entity.id
_entity.type
_entity.pdbx_description
1 polymer ?
#
loop_
_entity_poly.entity_id
_entity_poly.type
_entity_poly.pdbx_seq_one_letter_code
_entity_poly.pdbx_strand_id
1 'polypeptide(L)'
;MNKLNDIKIILSAISSYLCGLLGGWDKSICFLLICIFLDYITKLINVIFLKTDKFDYRIGIKGIYFKVLILLCILLGCQFDNFLNVHYIRDSLCILFIMNECLSIKENVEESGFNFPPILTTVIESLKNFSKKK
;
A
#
# COMPACT_ATOMS: atom_id res chain seq x y z
N MET A 1 -20.43 8.68 31.00
CA MET A 1 -19.20 8.41 30.25
C MET A 1 -19.54 7.90 28.88
N ASN A 2 -18.95 8.49 27.88
CA ASN A 2 -19.44 8.39 26.52
C ASN A 2 -18.96 7.10 25.86
N LYS A 3 -19.88 6.28 25.35
CA LYS A 3 -19.58 5.13 24.50
C LYS A 3 -18.61 5.47 23.37
N LEU A 4 -18.61 6.73 22.93
CA LEU A 4 -17.71 7.23 21.90
C LEU A 4 -16.25 7.25 22.37
N ASN A 5 -15.99 7.59 23.63
CA ASN A 5 -14.64 7.57 24.17
C ASN A 5 -14.11 6.14 24.34
N ASP A 6 -14.97 5.22 24.77
CA ASP A 6 -14.61 3.82 24.90
C ASP A 6 -14.26 3.21 23.53
N ILE A 7 -15.03 3.54 22.51
CA ILE A 7 -14.76 3.10 21.12
C ILE A 7 -13.41 3.67 20.63
N LYS A 8 -13.12 4.94 20.91
CA LYS A 8 -11.84 5.56 20.53
C LYS A 8 -10.65 4.88 21.22
N ILE A 9 -10.78 4.55 22.49
CA ILE A 9 -9.73 3.87 23.26
C ILE A 9 -9.48 2.47 22.68
N ILE A 10 -10.53 1.72 22.45
CA ILE A 10 -10.43 0.38 21.87
C ILE A 10 -9.80 0.43 20.46
N LEU A 11 -10.25 1.37 19.63
CA LEU A 11 -9.74 1.52 18.28
C LEU A 11 -8.24 1.91 18.26
N SER A 12 -7.85 2.83 19.16
CA SER A 12 -6.44 3.22 19.27
C SER A 12 -5.56 2.08 19.78
N ALA A 13 -6.05 1.29 20.73
CA ALA A 13 -5.33 0.11 21.24
C ALA A 13 -5.13 -0.94 20.14
N ILE A 14 -6.17 -1.23 19.38
CA ILE A 14 -6.10 -2.17 18.23
C ILE A 14 -5.12 -1.65 17.18
N SER A 15 -5.19 -0.36 16.83
CA SER A 15 -4.30 0.27 15.85
C SER A 15 -2.84 0.20 16.29
N SER A 16 -2.56 0.48 17.57
CA SER A 16 -1.22 0.42 18.13
C SER A 16 -0.66 -1.01 18.10
N TYR A 17 -1.49 -1.98 18.45
CA TYR A 17 -1.11 -3.39 18.44
C TYR A 17 -0.78 -3.87 17.01
N LEU A 18 -1.64 -3.54 16.04
CA LEU A 18 -1.41 -3.87 14.63
C LEU A 18 -0.15 -3.20 14.09
N CYS A 19 0.07 -1.94 14.45
CA CYS A 19 1.29 -1.22 14.07
C CYS A 19 2.54 -1.92 14.61
N GLY A 20 2.51 -2.36 15.87
CA GLY A 20 3.60 -3.12 16.47
C GLY A 20 3.86 -4.44 15.75
N LEU A 21 2.81 -5.16 15.36
CA LEU A 21 2.92 -6.41 14.60
C LEU A 21 3.55 -6.19 13.21
N LEU A 22 3.32 -5.04 12.59
CA LEU A 22 3.90 -4.68 11.29
C LEU A 22 5.35 -4.18 11.40
N GLY A 23 5.95 -4.21 12.57
CA GLY A 23 7.33 -3.79 12.79
C GLY A 23 7.49 -2.32 13.16
N GLY A 24 6.40 -1.68 13.57
CA GLY A 24 6.41 -0.28 13.97
C GLY A 24 5.99 0.66 12.85
N TRP A 25 5.79 1.91 13.23
CA TRP A 25 5.34 2.97 12.32
C TRP A 25 6.55 3.74 11.81
N ASP A 26 7.12 3.28 10.70
CA ASP A 26 8.28 3.91 10.08
C ASP A 26 7.95 4.49 8.71
N LYS A 27 8.97 5.07 8.06
CA LYS A 27 8.81 5.71 6.74
C LYS A 27 8.35 4.75 5.66
N SER A 28 8.81 3.50 5.71
CA SER A 28 8.46 2.48 4.71
C SER A 28 6.97 2.15 4.75
N ILE A 29 6.43 1.90 5.95
CA ILE A 29 5.01 1.62 6.14
C ILE A 29 4.17 2.86 5.80
N CYS A 30 4.55 4.04 6.25
CA CYS A 30 3.84 5.29 5.90
C CYS A 30 3.78 5.49 4.39
N PHE A 31 4.89 5.32 3.70
CA PHE A 31 4.95 5.50 2.26
C PHE A 31 4.10 4.45 1.53
N LEU A 32 4.14 3.20 1.97
CA LEU A 32 3.31 2.15 1.38
C LEU A 32 1.81 2.45 1.54
N LEU A 33 1.39 2.89 2.73
CA LEU A 33 -0.03 3.24 2.97
C LEU A 33 -0.47 4.42 2.12
N ILE A 34 0.39 5.41 1.94
CA ILE A 34 0.13 6.55 1.05
C ILE A 34 -0.02 6.06 -0.40
N CYS A 35 0.86 5.17 -0.86
CA CYS A 35 0.77 4.60 -2.21
C CYS A 35 -0.52 3.81 -2.41
N ILE A 36 -0.92 3.00 -1.44
CA ILE A 36 -2.18 2.26 -1.47
C ILE A 36 -3.37 3.22 -1.59
N PHE A 37 -3.36 4.28 -0.81
CA PHE A 37 -4.40 5.31 -0.85
C PHE A 37 -4.46 6.02 -2.20
N LEU A 38 -3.30 6.43 -2.74
CA LEU A 38 -3.22 7.09 -4.04
C LEU A 38 -3.66 6.17 -5.19
N ASP A 39 -3.32 4.89 -5.13
CA ASP A 39 -3.79 3.92 -6.11
C ASP A 39 -5.31 3.84 -6.12
N TYR A 40 -5.91 3.77 -4.94
CA TYR A 40 -7.37 3.74 -4.80
C TYR A 40 -8.03 5.02 -5.33
N ILE A 41 -7.46 6.18 -4.98
CA ILE A 41 -7.97 7.50 -5.42
C ILE A 41 -7.88 7.63 -6.94
N THR A 42 -6.76 7.25 -7.56
CA THR A 42 -6.60 7.35 -9.02
C THR A 42 -7.58 6.43 -9.76
N LYS A 43 -7.84 5.24 -9.24
CA LYS A 43 -8.88 4.35 -9.79
C LYS A 43 -10.27 4.97 -9.68
N LEU A 44 -10.56 5.56 -8.54
CA LEU A 44 -11.86 6.20 -8.30
C LEU A 44 -12.08 7.39 -9.23
N ILE A 45 -11.04 8.20 -9.46
CA ILE A 45 -11.09 9.31 -10.41
C ILE A 45 -11.39 8.80 -11.82
N ASN A 46 -10.74 7.73 -12.25
CA ASN A 46 -10.98 7.14 -13.56
C ASN A 46 -12.43 6.65 -13.72
N VAL A 47 -12.96 5.99 -12.72
CA VAL A 47 -14.34 5.50 -12.73
C VAL A 47 -15.34 6.67 -12.85
N ILE A 48 -15.11 7.76 -12.12
CA ILE A 48 -16.01 8.90 -12.09
C ILE A 48 -15.93 9.71 -13.38
N PHE A 49 -14.72 10.03 -13.88
CA PHE A 49 -14.53 10.95 -14.99
C PHE A 49 -14.53 10.29 -16.35
N LEU A 50 -14.04 9.06 -16.47
CA LEU A 50 -14.02 8.36 -17.76
C LEU A 50 -15.33 7.65 -18.08
N LYS A 51 -16.27 7.64 -17.14
CA LYS A 51 -17.56 6.92 -17.28
C LYS A 51 -17.36 5.52 -17.86
N THR A 52 -16.24 4.88 -17.50
CA THR A 52 -16.07 3.49 -17.84
C THR A 52 -17.21 2.73 -17.17
N ASP A 53 -18.09 2.22 -18.01
CA ASP A 53 -19.28 1.50 -17.59
C ASP A 53 -18.93 0.48 -16.52
N LYS A 54 -19.52 0.65 -15.38
CA LYS A 54 -19.50 -0.30 -14.27
C LYS A 54 -18.39 -0.05 -13.26
N PHE A 55 -18.66 0.88 -12.34
CA PHE A 55 -18.22 0.64 -10.99
C PHE A 55 -18.81 -0.71 -10.58
N ASP A 56 -18.15 -1.79 -10.93
CA ASP A 56 -18.50 -3.09 -10.40
C ASP A 56 -17.99 -3.14 -8.98
N TYR A 57 -18.89 -3.11 -8.05
CA TYR A 57 -18.72 -3.32 -6.63
C TYR A 57 -17.73 -4.51 -6.36
N ARG A 58 -17.75 -5.56 -7.20
CA ARG A 58 -16.82 -6.70 -7.09
C ARG A 58 -15.38 -6.32 -7.34
N ILE A 59 -15.11 -5.39 -8.25
CA ILE A 59 -13.74 -4.89 -8.54
C ILE A 59 -13.20 -4.13 -7.34
N GLY A 60 -14.03 -3.30 -6.70
CA GLY A 60 -13.65 -2.57 -5.49
C GLY A 60 -13.30 -3.49 -4.32
N ILE A 61 -14.10 -4.52 -4.07
CA ILE A 61 -13.85 -5.51 -3.01
C ILE A 61 -12.59 -6.33 -3.31
N LYS A 62 -12.39 -6.75 -4.56
CA LYS A 62 -11.18 -7.46 -4.97
C LYS A 62 -9.93 -6.63 -4.74
N GLY A 63 -9.99 -5.33 -5.01
CA GLY A 63 -8.89 -4.40 -4.71
C GLY A 63 -8.57 -4.35 -3.22
N ILE A 64 -9.56 -4.22 -2.37
CA ILE A 64 -9.40 -4.22 -0.92
C ILE A 64 -8.80 -5.56 -0.44
N TYR A 65 -9.26 -6.67 -0.97
CA TYR A 65 -8.75 -7.99 -0.66
C TYR A 65 -7.23 -8.08 -0.91
N PHE A 66 -6.76 -7.62 -2.07
CA PHE A 66 -5.33 -7.61 -2.38
C PHE A 66 -4.52 -6.70 -1.44
N LYS A 67 -5.08 -5.55 -1.04
CA LYS A 67 -4.41 -4.64 -0.09
C LYS A 67 -4.26 -5.29 1.29
N VAL A 68 -5.26 -6.03 1.74
CA VAL A 68 -5.18 -6.79 2.99
C VAL A 68 -4.09 -7.87 2.89
N LEU A 69 -4.00 -8.58 1.76
CA LEU A 69 -2.94 -9.58 1.55
C LEU A 69 -1.54 -8.97 1.58
N ILE A 70 -1.36 -7.77 1.05
CA ILE A 70 -0.09 -7.04 1.13
C ILE A 70 0.31 -6.82 2.58
N LEU A 71 -0.60 -6.35 3.42
CA LEU A 71 -0.33 -6.12 4.84
C LEU A 71 -0.02 -7.43 5.58
N LEU A 72 -0.72 -8.52 5.24
CA LEU A 72 -0.45 -9.83 5.82
C LEU A 72 0.95 -10.35 5.42
N CYS A 73 1.38 -10.12 4.19
CA CYS A 73 2.74 -10.48 3.74
C CYS A 73 3.81 -9.70 4.50
N ILE A 74 3.57 -8.42 4.76
CA ILE A 74 4.50 -7.58 5.53
C ILE A 74 4.55 -8.06 6.99
N LEU A 75 3.42 -8.42 7.57
CA LEU A 75 3.35 -9.00 8.90
C LEU A 75 4.19 -10.28 8.97
N LEU A 76 4.05 -11.16 7.98
CA LEU A 76 4.84 -12.39 7.90
C LEU A 76 6.33 -12.09 7.77
N GLY A 77 6.71 -11.12 6.94
CA GLY A 77 8.09 -10.68 6.78
C GLY A 77 8.69 -10.16 8.08
N CYS A 78 7.91 -9.40 8.85
CA CYS A 78 8.31 -8.91 10.16
C CYS A 78 8.57 -10.08 11.13
N GLN A 79 7.72 -11.10 11.12
CA GLN A 79 7.90 -12.28 11.96
C GLN A 79 9.14 -13.08 11.56
N PHE A 80 9.44 -13.19 10.26
CA PHE A 80 10.68 -13.81 9.80
C PHE A 80 11.92 -13.03 10.25
N ASP A 81 11.88 -11.69 10.18
CA ASP A 81 12.97 -10.86 10.68
C ASP A 81 13.24 -11.12 12.15
N ASN A 82 12.20 -11.18 12.96
CA ASN A 82 12.32 -11.47 14.40
C ASN A 82 12.84 -12.89 14.66
N PHE A 83 12.35 -13.87 13.92
CA PHE A 83 12.73 -15.26 14.09
C PHE A 83 14.19 -15.52 13.68
N LEU A 84 14.62 -14.92 12.57
CA LEU A 84 15.97 -15.11 12.01
C LEU A 84 17.00 -14.10 12.53
N ASN A 85 16.59 -13.15 13.36
CA ASN A 85 17.44 -12.04 13.85
C ASN A 85 18.08 -11.23 12.71
N VAL A 86 17.31 -10.97 11.67
CA VAL A 86 17.70 -10.11 10.54
C VAL A 86 16.78 -8.90 10.48
N HIS A 87 17.12 -7.89 9.66
CA HIS A 87 16.40 -6.62 9.62
C HIS A 87 16.04 -6.15 8.20
N TYR A 88 16.02 -7.05 7.23
CA TYR A 88 15.87 -6.67 5.82
C TYR A 88 14.68 -7.30 5.10
N ILE A 89 14.07 -8.36 5.63
CA ILE A 89 12.97 -9.07 4.94
C ILE A 89 11.75 -8.17 4.82
N ARG A 90 11.33 -7.58 5.94
CA ARG A 90 10.20 -6.65 5.99
C ARG A 90 10.42 -5.44 5.06
N ASP A 91 11.58 -4.82 5.15
CA ASP A 91 11.90 -3.64 4.35
C ASP A 91 11.95 -3.95 2.86
N SER A 92 12.48 -5.10 2.49
CA SER A 92 12.48 -5.57 1.11
C SER A 92 11.07 -5.79 0.57
N LEU A 93 10.17 -6.37 1.39
CA LEU A 93 8.76 -6.53 1.03
C LEU A 93 8.07 -5.19 0.88
N CYS A 94 8.32 -4.24 1.77
CA CYS A 94 7.76 -2.89 1.65
C CYS A 94 8.17 -2.23 0.34
N ILE A 95 9.45 -2.30 -0.03
CA ILE A 95 9.95 -1.75 -1.30
C ILE A 95 9.26 -2.41 -2.49
N LEU A 96 9.14 -3.73 -2.47
CA LEU A 96 8.48 -4.49 -3.55
C LEU A 96 7.03 -4.04 -3.72
N PHE A 97 6.28 -3.94 -2.64
CA PHE A 97 4.87 -3.54 -2.70
C PHE A 97 4.70 -2.05 -3.02
N ILE A 98 5.58 -1.18 -2.54
CA ILE A 98 5.62 0.23 -2.93
C ILE A 98 5.80 0.35 -4.45
N MET A 99 6.72 -0.41 -5.02
CA MET A 99 6.95 -0.43 -6.47
C MET A 99 5.69 -0.87 -7.22
N ASN A 100 5.03 -1.95 -6.76
CA ASN A 100 3.80 -2.43 -7.38
C ASN A 100 2.68 -1.39 -7.32
N GLU A 101 2.52 -0.71 -6.18
CA GLU A 101 1.51 0.35 -6.04
C GLU A 101 1.85 1.54 -6.94
N CYS A 102 3.12 1.93 -7.05
CA CYS A 102 3.55 3.00 -7.94
C CYS A 102 3.27 2.68 -9.41
N LEU A 103 3.51 1.44 -9.84
CA LEU A 103 3.18 1.00 -11.19
C LEU A 103 1.67 1.05 -11.45
N SER A 104 0.88 0.64 -10.48
CA SER A 104 -0.58 0.71 -10.57
C SER A 104 -1.08 2.16 -10.67
N ILE A 105 -0.51 3.07 -9.89
CA ILE A 105 -0.81 4.50 -9.96
C ILE A 105 -0.45 5.06 -11.34
N LYS A 106 0.72 4.69 -11.86
CA LYS A 106 1.17 5.09 -13.20
C LYS A 106 0.17 4.66 -14.26
N GLU A 107 -0.25 3.39 -14.23
CA GLU A 107 -1.25 2.85 -15.17
C GLU A 107 -2.57 3.60 -15.07
N ASN A 108 -3.05 3.89 -13.87
CA ASN A 108 -4.28 4.63 -13.65
C ASN A 108 -4.19 6.06 -14.21
N VAL A 109 -3.07 6.74 -14.02
CA VAL A 109 -2.84 8.09 -14.53
C VAL A 109 -2.78 8.10 -16.05
N GLU A 110 -2.07 7.15 -16.65
CA GLU A 110 -1.96 7.03 -18.12
C GLU A 110 -3.30 6.67 -18.75
N GLU A 111 -4.08 5.82 -18.11
CA GLU A 111 -5.43 5.46 -18.57
C GLU A 111 -6.37 6.66 -18.62
N SER A 112 -6.18 7.63 -17.73
CA SER A 112 -6.94 8.88 -17.73
C SER A 112 -6.58 9.82 -18.89
N GLY A 113 -5.54 9.50 -19.66
CA GLY A 113 -5.04 10.35 -20.75
C GLY A 113 -4.00 11.37 -20.32
N PHE A 114 -3.62 11.35 -19.06
CA PHE A 114 -2.57 12.25 -18.54
C PHE A 114 -1.20 11.59 -18.69
N ASN A 115 -0.21 12.35 -19.20
CA ASN A 115 1.15 11.83 -19.31
C ASN A 115 1.82 11.76 -17.94
N PHE A 116 2.21 10.57 -17.54
CA PHE A 116 2.92 10.38 -16.28
C PHE A 116 4.30 11.06 -16.34
N PRO A 117 4.67 11.87 -15.32
CA PRO A 117 5.93 12.61 -15.37
C PRO A 117 7.15 11.68 -15.52
N PRO A 118 8.06 11.99 -16.50
CA PRO A 118 9.23 11.13 -16.74
C PRO A 118 10.14 10.96 -15.54
N ILE A 119 10.26 11.97 -14.69
CA ILE A 119 11.08 11.89 -13.48
C ILE A 119 10.57 10.79 -12.51
N LEU A 120 9.25 10.68 -12.37
CA LEU A 120 8.65 9.64 -11.54
C LEU A 120 8.84 8.25 -12.15
N THR A 121 8.75 8.14 -13.48
CA THR A 121 9.05 6.88 -14.19
C THR A 121 10.48 6.42 -13.92
N THR A 122 11.43 7.34 -13.97
CA THR A 122 12.84 7.05 -13.68
C THR A 122 13.03 6.55 -12.26
N VAL A 123 12.36 7.17 -11.29
CA VAL A 123 12.42 6.75 -9.88
C VAL A 123 11.85 5.33 -9.72
N ILE A 124 10.72 5.04 -10.35
CA ILE A 124 10.08 3.71 -10.29
C ILE A 124 10.99 2.64 -10.91
N GLU A 125 11.60 2.93 -12.04
CA GLU A 125 12.56 2.01 -12.69
C GLU A 125 13.80 1.77 -11.83
N SER A 126 14.28 2.79 -11.14
CA SER A 126 15.39 2.68 -10.21
C SER A 126 15.04 1.75 -9.04
N LEU A 127 13.84 1.87 -8.48
CA LEU A 127 13.36 0.97 -7.43
C LEU A 127 13.23 -0.48 -7.94
N LYS A 128 12.75 -0.66 -9.15
CA LYS A 128 12.63 -1.97 -9.79
C LYS A 128 13.99 -2.64 -9.95
N ASN A 129 14.99 -1.90 -10.41
CA ASN A 129 16.35 -2.39 -10.56
C ASN A 129 17.00 -2.72 -9.21
N PHE A 130 16.73 -1.91 -8.20
CA PHE A 130 17.20 -2.16 -6.84
C PHE A 130 16.62 -3.46 -6.26
N SER A 131 15.34 -3.69 -6.49
CA SER A 131 14.66 -4.93 -6.06
C SER A 131 15.22 -6.18 -6.74
N LYS A 132 15.65 -6.09 -8.01
CA LYS A 132 16.23 -7.22 -8.76
C LYS A 132 17.63 -7.60 -8.31
N LYS A 133 18.39 -6.66 -7.72
CA LYS A 133 19.77 -6.91 -7.27
C LYS A 133 19.85 -7.62 -5.91
N LYS A 134 18.74 -7.77 -5.25
CA LYS A 134 18.63 -8.53 -4.02
C LYS A 134 17.92 -9.86 -4.29
#